data_c9f60ac52fff9bd330487f63e7634b8f
#
_entry.id   c9f60ac52fff9bd330487f63e7634b8f
#
_cell.length_a   1.000
_cell.length_b   1.000
_cell.length_c   1.000
_cell.angle_alpha   90.00
_cell.angle_beta   90.00
_cell.angle_gamma   90.00
#
_symmetry.space_group_name_H-M   'P 1'
#
loop_
_entity.id
_entity.type
_entity.pdbx_description
1 polymer ?
#
loop_
_entity_poly.entity_id
_entity_poly.type
_entity_poly.pdbx_seq_one_letter_code
_entity_poly.pdbx_strand_id
1 'polypeptide(L)'
;MKTNLLRRLLALLLAMVSLFALPVLAEEGEDWEDEDISLEDVETEGDAEDEEIIVSDSEDASIEGLTPLYTTKIKAFVKTGKGINMRLRQDLESDVVTFVKTGEVITIYKVYPSFVLCEYNGYVGYIVRTWIDENMTVLDPENTPPYGVVPSQYVATLTQTSDVHVSPSLDSDVMKIHPAAGCKIAILEFVDGFAKVLYWRSYGYIDASLLTDLVVVSPTLDPEDHDMPIAAFCSFFEYNTGKEGNEGRCKNIAHSADRMSKIMYPGEQMDLNNDVGPWKKANGYYPAPVLINGGSQLGYGGGTCQSSSTLYNTVRQIPGITIVYRKPHGPGCAKYLPMHQDAAVGSSTLNFIFRNDCEFPIRIQAESTGEGTLCIQIFRVYEE
;
A
#
# COMPACT_ATOMS: atom_id res chain seq x y z
N MET A 1 54.98 36.41 34.14
CA MET A 1 54.39 35.52 35.15
C MET A 1 52.84 35.48 35.18
N LYS A 2 52.14 36.21 34.35
CA LYS A 2 50.62 36.23 34.39
C LYS A 2 49.96 35.25 33.40
N THR A 3 50.66 34.72 32.44
CA THR A 3 50.09 33.85 31.40
C THR A 3 49.97 32.36 31.78
N ASN A 4 50.71 31.92 32.79
CA ASN A 4 50.66 30.50 33.24
C ASN A 4 49.55 30.22 34.26
N LEU A 5 49.03 31.27 34.95
CA LEU A 5 47.97 31.11 35.94
C LEU A 5 46.60 30.92 35.26
N LEU A 6 46.38 31.63 34.14
CA LEU A 6 45.13 31.54 33.37
C LEU A 6 44.98 30.15 32.67
N ARG A 7 46.07 29.57 32.18
CA ARG A 7 46.05 28.22 31.59
C ARG A 7 45.84 27.11 32.63
N ARG A 8 46.32 27.28 33.86
CA ARG A 8 46.07 26.34 34.97
C ARG A 8 44.65 26.44 35.53
N LEU A 9 44.03 27.62 35.54
CA LEU A 9 42.65 27.78 35.90
C LEU A 9 41.67 27.21 34.84
N LEU A 10 42.00 27.37 33.55
CA LEU A 10 41.21 26.78 32.49
C LEU A 10 41.27 25.24 32.46
N ALA A 11 42.40 24.66 32.78
CA ALA A 11 42.60 23.19 32.88
C ALA A 11 41.88 22.59 34.10
N LEU A 12 41.77 23.34 35.23
CA LEU A 12 41.01 22.93 36.41
C LEU A 12 39.50 23.05 36.22
N LEU A 13 39.03 24.04 35.46
CA LEU A 13 37.58 24.16 35.10
C LEU A 13 37.14 23.01 34.14
N LEU A 14 37.97 22.63 33.20
CA LEU A 14 37.70 21.47 32.30
C LEU A 14 37.74 20.12 33.02
N ALA A 15 38.54 20.01 34.07
CA ALA A 15 38.62 18.79 34.88
C ALA A 15 37.47 18.65 35.90
N MET A 16 36.85 19.77 36.31
CA MET A 16 35.67 19.72 37.21
C MET A 16 34.34 19.47 36.50
N VAL A 17 34.23 19.71 35.19
CA VAL A 17 33.01 19.40 34.41
C VAL A 17 32.91 17.89 34.07
N SER A 18 34.02 17.16 34.14
CA SER A 18 34.05 15.70 33.89
C SER A 18 33.83 14.82 35.13
N LEU A 19 33.60 15.41 36.33
CA LEU A 19 33.45 14.63 37.59
C LEU A 19 32.04 14.61 38.16
N PHE A 20 31.05 15.15 37.48
CA PHE A 20 29.62 15.08 37.86
C PHE A 20 28.73 14.50 36.77
N ALA A 21 29.23 13.60 35.95
CA ALA A 21 28.36 12.68 35.21
C ALA A 21 28.10 11.46 36.10
N LEU A 22 27.03 11.51 36.89
CA LEU A 22 26.42 10.31 37.45
C LEU A 22 26.06 9.41 36.27
N PRO A 23 26.37 8.08 36.32
CA PRO A 23 25.82 7.16 35.35
C PRO A 23 24.29 7.13 35.58
N VAL A 24 23.55 7.75 34.69
CA VAL A 24 22.18 7.36 34.46
C VAL A 24 22.26 5.91 34.00
N LEU A 25 21.80 4.98 34.84
CA LEU A 25 21.50 3.63 34.43
C LEU A 25 20.54 3.76 33.25
N ALA A 26 21.07 3.67 32.04
CA ALA A 26 20.28 3.42 30.86
C ALA A 26 19.65 2.04 31.10
N GLU A 27 18.34 1.99 31.26
CA GLU A 27 17.61 0.80 30.92
C GLU A 27 18.04 0.44 29.50
N GLU A 28 18.48 -0.78 29.31
CA GLU A 28 18.79 -1.35 27.99
C GLU A 28 17.49 -1.32 27.18
N GLY A 29 17.25 -0.18 26.54
CA GLY A 29 16.41 -0.12 25.35
C GLY A 29 17.25 -0.73 24.25
N GLU A 30 16.79 -1.82 23.65
CA GLU A 30 17.35 -2.32 22.42
C GLU A 30 17.33 -1.17 21.42
N ASP A 31 18.46 -0.50 21.25
CA ASP A 31 18.70 0.46 20.20
C ASP A 31 18.66 -0.32 18.89
N TRP A 32 17.62 -0.07 18.10
CA TRP A 32 17.65 -0.42 16.69
C TRP A 32 18.70 0.49 16.04
N GLU A 33 19.91 -0.05 15.86
CA GLU A 33 20.94 0.63 15.08
C GLU A 33 20.35 0.90 13.69
N ASP A 34 20.39 2.16 13.28
CA ASP A 34 20.10 2.62 11.92
C ASP A 34 21.17 2.03 10.97
N GLU A 35 21.04 0.78 10.59
CA GLU A 35 21.78 0.25 9.45
C GLU A 35 21.10 0.80 8.19
N ASP A 36 21.81 1.67 7.50
CA ASP A 36 21.48 2.14 6.17
C ASP A 36 21.30 0.93 5.25
N ILE A 37 20.05 0.50 5.05
CA ILE A 37 19.72 -0.52 4.05
C ILE A 37 19.89 0.14 2.69
N SER A 38 21.04 -0.06 2.07
CA SER A 38 21.25 0.31 0.68
C SER A 38 20.29 -0.51 -0.18
N LEU A 39 19.61 0.14 -1.13
CA LEU A 39 18.70 -0.51 -2.07
C LEU A 39 19.40 -1.53 -3.00
N GLU A 40 20.72 -1.65 -2.90
CA GLU A 40 21.54 -2.58 -3.68
C GLU A 40 21.61 -3.99 -3.07
N ASP A 41 21.28 -4.16 -1.77
CA ASP A 41 21.43 -5.42 -1.04
C ASP A 41 20.14 -6.25 -0.93
N VAL A 42 19.04 -5.84 -1.57
CA VAL A 42 17.82 -6.66 -1.65
C VAL A 42 17.94 -7.66 -2.79
N GLU A 43 18.93 -8.53 -2.74
CA GLU A 43 18.89 -9.82 -3.43
C GLU A 43 18.00 -10.74 -2.61
N THR A 44 16.73 -10.84 -2.99
CA THR A 44 15.81 -11.82 -2.44
C THR A 44 16.18 -13.21 -3.00
N GLU A 45 17.07 -13.92 -2.35
CA GLU A 45 17.02 -15.37 -2.27
C GLU A 45 16.11 -15.73 -1.08
N GLY A 46 14.82 -15.50 -1.23
CA GLY A 46 13.78 -16.11 -0.42
C GLY A 46 12.95 -16.91 -1.39
N ASP A 47 12.70 -18.17 -1.08
CA ASP A 47 11.84 -19.07 -1.84
C ASP A 47 10.57 -18.34 -2.26
N ALA A 48 10.63 -17.69 -3.41
CA ALA A 48 9.49 -17.26 -4.16
C ALA A 48 8.94 -18.55 -4.75
N GLU A 49 8.09 -19.26 -4.01
CA GLU A 49 7.03 -19.98 -4.67
C GLU A 49 6.39 -18.94 -5.58
N ASP A 50 6.51 -19.12 -6.88
CA ASP A 50 5.82 -18.36 -7.90
C ASP A 50 4.33 -18.51 -7.62
N GLU A 51 3.79 -17.62 -6.76
CA GLU A 51 2.35 -17.51 -6.61
C GLU A 51 1.85 -17.00 -7.95
N GLU A 52 1.16 -17.86 -8.68
CA GLU A 52 0.53 -17.59 -9.96
C GLU A 52 -0.16 -16.23 -9.91
N ILE A 53 0.18 -15.35 -10.85
CA ILE A 53 -0.60 -14.15 -11.11
C ILE A 53 -1.93 -14.64 -11.67
N ILE A 54 -2.94 -14.77 -10.81
CA ILE A 54 -4.27 -15.21 -11.23
C ILE A 54 -4.87 -14.08 -12.06
N VAL A 55 -4.99 -14.30 -13.35
CA VAL A 55 -5.52 -13.36 -14.32
C VAL A 55 -6.95 -13.74 -14.63
N SER A 56 -7.90 -12.89 -14.27
CA SER A 56 -9.33 -13.14 -14.51
C SER A 56 -9.82 -12.72 -15.91
N ASP A 57 -9.06 -11.90 -16.64
CA ASP A 57 -9.42 -11.44 -18.00
C ASP A 57 -8.52 -12.08 -19.06
N SER A 58 -9.08 -13.03 -19.78
CA SER A 58 -8.40 -13.77 -20.87
C SER A 58 -8.52 -13.11 -22.24
N GLU A 59 -9.02 -11.87 -22.32
CA GLU A 59 -9.22 -11.17 -23.58
C GLU A 59 -7.89 -10.70 -24.19
N ASP A 60 -7.83 -10.80 -25.53
CA ASP A 60 -6.71 -10.29 -26.30
C ASP A 60 -6.62 -8.76 -26.19
N ALA A 61 -5.40 -8.24 -26.24
CA ALA A 61 -5.15 -6.81 -26.07
C ALA A 61 -5.83 -5.99 -27.18
N SER A 62 -6.65 -5.03 -26.78
CA SER A 62 -7.30 -4.06 -27.66
C SER A 62 -7.36 -2.68 -27.01
N ILE A 63 -7.12 -1.64 -27.78
CA ILE A 63 -7.26 -0.23 -27.38
C ILE A 63 -8.46 0.45 -28.04
N GLU A 64 -9.31 -0.30 -28.72
CA GLU A 64 -10.48 0.25 -29.41
C GLU A 64 -11.42 0.94 -28.41
N GLY A 65 -11.77 2.19 -28.69
CA GLY A 65 -12.62 3.01 -27.83
C GLY A 65 -11.94 3.57 -26.58
N LEU A 66 -10.64 3.31 -26.36
CA LEU A 66 -9.89 3.84 -25.23
C LEU A 66 -9.12 5.10 -25.60
N THR A 67 -9.01 6.03 -24.65
CA THR A 67 -8.15 7.21 -24.74
C THR A 67 -6.81 6.95 -24.06
N PRO A 68 -5.68 7.45 -24.61
CA PRO A 68 -4.38 7.31 -23.97
C PRO A 68 -4.32 8.12 -22.68
N LEU A 69 -3.80 7.51 -21.61
CA LEU A 69 -3.71 8.10 -20.28
C LEU A 69 -2.34 8.70 -19.99
N TYR A 70 -1.29 7.94 -20.27
CA TYR A 70 0.09 8.29 -19.91
C TYR A 70 1.06 7.92 -21.03
N THR A 71 2.17 8.66 -21.10
CA THR A 71 3.40 8.17 -21.75
C THR A 71 4.49 7.97 -20.72
N THR A 72 5.29 6.92 -20.88
CA THR A 72 6.40 6.61 -19.99
C THR A 72 7.44 5.73 -20.69
N LYS A 73 8.50 5.37 -19.96
CA LYS A 73 9.59 4.53 -20.46
C LYS A 73 9.60 3.17 -19.77
N ILE A 74 10.20 2.19 -20.44
CA ILE A 74 10.57 0.93 -19.82
C ILE A 74 11.79 1.14 -18.94
N LYS A 75 11.72 0.74 -17.66
CA LYS A 75 12.83 0.82 -16.70
C LYS A 75 14.05 0.03 -17.18
N ALA A 76 15.23 0.55 -16.89
CA ALA A 76 16.45 -0.24 -16.97
C ALA A 76 16.39 -1.40 -15.98
N PHE A 77 16.50 -2.63 -16.47
CA PHE A 77 16.53 -3.80 -15.59
C PHE A 77 17.97 -4.24 -15.35
N VAL A 78 18.35 -4.29 -14.06
CA VAL A 78 19.75 -4.51 -13.63
C VAL A 78 20.32 -5.85 -14.12
N LYS A 79 19.50 -6.90 -14.25
CA LYS A 79 19.95 -8.25 -14.63
C LYS A 79 20.02 -8.51 -16.14
N THR A 80 19.19 -7.91 -16.96
CA THR A 80 19.16 -8.20 -18.40
C THR A 80 19.49 -7.02 -19.31
N GLY A 81 19.28 -5.78 -18.86
CA GLY A 81 19.62 -4.54 -19.60
C GLY A 81 19.01 -4.37 -21.00
N LYS A 82 18.18 -5.32 -21.44
CA LYS A 82 17.79 -5.41 -22.86
C LYS A 82 16.37 -4.94 -23.13
N GLY A 83 15.42 -5.19 -22.24
CA GLY A 83 13.99 -4.88 -22.42
C GLY A 83 13.10 -6.03 -21.96
N ILE A 84 11.83 -5.97 -22.34
CA ILE A 84 10.78 -6.88 -21.87
C ILE A 84 9.85 -7.31 -22.98
N ASN A 85 9.15 -8.41 -22.79
CA ASN A 85 8.10 -8.89 -23.68
C ASN A 85 6.81 -8.11 -23.46
N MET A 86 6.20 -7.63 -24.51
CA MET A 86 4.81 -7.20 -24.56
C MET A 86 3.98 -8.41 -24.99
N ARG A 87 2.91 -8.71 -24.27
CA ARG A 87 2.13 -9.94 -24.40
C ARG A 87 0.71 -9.67 -24.89
N LEU A 88 0.12 -10.68 -25.53
CA LEU A 88 -1.23 -10.58 -26.07
C LEU A 88 -2.30 -10.51 -24.97
N ARG A 89 -2.09 -11.17 -23.82
CA ARG A 89 -3.01 -11.22 -22.68
C ARG A 89 -2.28 -10.86 -21.38
N GLN A 90 -3.05 -10.64 -20.31
CA GLN A 90 -2.54 -10.40 -18.96
C GLN A 90 -2.02 -11.68 -18.29
N ASP A 91 -1.15 -12.39 -18.97
CA ASP A 91 -0.61 -13.69 -18.59
C ASP A 91 0.86 -13.78 -19.00
N LEU A 92 1.73 -14.25 -18.09
CA LEU A 92 3.16 -14.39 -18.35
C LEU A 92 3.49 -15.49 -19.37
N GLU A 93 2.59 -16.45 -19.57
CA GLU A 93 2.71 -17.52 -20.54
C GLU A 93 2.03 -17.20 -21.89
N SER A 94 1.30 -16.07 -21.97
CA SER A 94 0.65 -15.63 -23.19
C SER A 94 1.65 -15.33 -24.32
N ASP A 95 1.18 -15.40 -25.56
CA ASP A 95 1.95 -15.08 -26.75
C ASP A 95 2.61 -13.71 -26.67
N VAL A 96 3.86 -13.64 -27.14
CA VAL A 96 4.62 -12.39 -27.20
C VAL A 96 4.27 -11.64 -28.48
N VAL A 97 3.69 -10.45 -28.33
CA VAL A 97 3.35 -9.56 -29.44
C VAL A 97 4.60 -8.89 -30.02
N THR A 98 5.46 -8.37 -29.14
CA THR A 98 6.73 -7.73 -29.50
C THR A 98 7.66 -7.62 -28.29
N PHE A 99 8.91 -7.26 -28.54
CA PHE A 99 9.91 -6.99 -27.51
C PHE A 99 10.19 -5.49 -27.44
N VAL A 100 9.99 -4.89 -26.25
CA VAL A 100 10.20 -3.46 -25.99
C VAL A 100 11.53 -3.28 -25.26
N LYS A 101 12.45 -2.52 -25.85
CA LYS A 101 13.78 -2.28 -25.25
C LYS A 101 13.70 -1.34 -24.05
N THR A 102 14.66 -1.50 -23.15
CA THR A 102 14.89 -0.55 -22.06
C THR A 102 15.05 0.88 -22.58
N GLY A 103 14.35 1.82 -21.96
CA GLY A 103 14.39 3.24 -22.30
C GLY A 103 13.44 3.66 -23.44
N GLU A 104 12.84 2.69 -24.14
CA GLU A 104 11.81 2.98 -25.15
C GLU A 104 10.54 3.54 -24.50
N VAL A 105 9.88 4.43 -25.21
CA VAL A 105 8.65 5.08 -24.78
C VAL A 105 7.45 4.24 -25.19
N ILE A 106 6.52 4.06 -24.25
CA ILE A 106 5.23 3.42 -24.49
C ILE A 106 4.09 4.38 -24.15
N THR A 107 2.92 4.17 -24.74
CA THR A 107 1.67 4.86 -24.41
C THR A 107 0.76 3.91 -23.64
N ILE A 108 0.32 4.29 -22.43
CA ILE A 108 -0.55 3.50 -21.58
C ILE A 108 -2.00 3.95 -21.76
N TYR A 109 -2.89 3.00 -22.00
CA TYR A 109 -4.34 3.19 -22.18
C TYR A 109 -5.15 2.70 -20.99
N LYS A 110 -4.68 1.66 -20.28
CA LYS A 110 -5.38 1.15 -19.09
C LYS A 110 -4.38 0.57 -18.09
N VAL A 111 -4.67 0.73 -16.80
CA VAL A 111 -3.85 0.23 -15.71
C VAL A 111 -4.60 -0.85 -14.97
N TYR A 112 -4.03 -2.04 -14.92
CA TYR A 112 -4.54 -3.19 -14.19
C TYR A 112 -3.71 -3.46 -12.92
N PRO A 113 -4.12 -4.32 -12.01
CA PRO A 113 -3.37 -4.59 -10.79
C PRO A 113 -1.91 -5.00 -11.02
N SER A 114 -1.64 -5.86 -11.99
CA SER A 114 -0.30 -6.36 -12.29
C SER A 114 0.25 -5.96 -13.67
N PHE A 115 -0.60 -5.46 -14.58
CA PHE A 115 -0.26 -5.14 -15.96
C PHE A 115 -0.66 -3.72 -16.33
N VAL A 116 -0.15 -3.24 -17.44
CA VAL A 116 -0.69 -2.11 -18.19
C VAL A 116 -1.03 -2.56 -19.60
N LEU A 117 -2.16 -2.07 -20.14
CA LEU A 117 -2.45 -2.15 -21.55
C LEU A 117 -1.79 -0.95 -22.23
N CYS A 118 -0.93 -1.19 -23.18
CA CYS A 118 -0.13 -0.14 -23.82
C CYS A 118 0.08 -0.38 -25.32
N GLU A 119 0.52 0.67 -25.98
CA GLU A 119 0.92 0.67 -27.39
C GLU A 119 2.39 1.05 -27.50
N TYR A 120 3.11 0.36 -28.40
CA TYR A 120 4.49 0.63 -28.77
C TYR A 120 4.68 0.36 -30.26
N ASN A 121 5.01 1.40 -31.03
CA ASN A 121 5.27 1.31 -32.49
C ASN A 121 4.15 0.61 -33.29
N GLY A 122 2.89 0.84 -32.90
CA GLY A 122 1.71 0.24 -33.54
C GLY A 122 1.36 -1.17 -33.06
N TYR A 123 2.15 -1.74 -32.14
CA TYR A 123 1.81 -2.98 -31.44
C TYR A 123 1.03 -2.67 -30.18
N VAL A 124 -0.06 -3.40 -29.93
CA VAL A 124 -0.88 -3.30 -28.73
C VAL A 124 -0.71 -4.56 -27.89
N GLY A 125 -0.49 -4.40 -26.58
CA GLY A 125 -0.27 -5.53 -25.70
C GLY A 125 -0.17 -5.15 -24.23
N TYR A 126 0.06 -6.15 -23.42
CA TYR A 126 0.21 -6.02 -21.96
C TYR A 126 1.67 -6.09 -21.54
N ILE A 127 2.04 -5.21 -20.61
CA ILE A 127 3.35 -5.19 -19.97
C ILE A 127 3.16 -5.23 -18.48
N VAL A 128 3.97 -6.03 -17.76
CA VAL A 128 3.95 -6.10 -16.29
C VAL A 128 4.37 -4.76 -15.69
N ARG A 129 3.61 -4.26 -14.72
CA ARG A 129 3.80 -2.92 -14.11
C ARG A 129 5.17 -2.71 -13.47
N THR A 130 5.82 -3.76 -12.98
CA THR A 130 7.18 -3.68 -12.41
C THR A 130 8.20 -3.04 -13.36
N TRP A 131 8.01 -3.19 -14.67
CA TRP A 131 8.94 -2.70 -15.70
C TRP A 131 8.68 -1.28 -16.18
N ILE A 132 7.63 -0.65 -15.67
CA ILE A 132 7.20 0.69 -16.07
C ILE A 132 7.86 1.75 -15.22
N ASP A 133 8.45 2.78 -15.85
CA ASP A 133 8.91 3.96 -15.11
C ASP A 133 7.71 4.74 -14.56
N GLU A 134 7.70 5.03 -13.28
CA GLU A 134 6.61 5.77 -12.62
C GLU A 134 6.68 7.29 -12.90
N ASN A 135 7.79 7.78 -13.44
CA ASN A 135 7.89 9.17 -13.93
C ASN A 135 7.17 9.29 -15.28
N MET A 136 5.86 9.48 -15.20
CA MET A 136 4.98 9.50 -16.35
C MET A 136 4.63 10.92 -16.78
N THR A 137 4.41 11.09 -18.08
CA THR A 137 3.73 12.28 -18.60
C THR A 137 2.24 11.95 -18.70
N VAL A 138 1.41 12.69 -17.95
CA VAL A 138 -0.06 12.61 -18.02
C VAL A 138 -0.51 13.33 -19.29
N LEU A 139 -1.32 12.67 -20.13
CA LEU A 139 -1.73 13.22 -21.43
C LEU A 139 -2.95 14.13 -21.33
N ASP A 140 -3.88 13.82 -20.40
CA ASP A 140 -5.05 14.65 -20.09
C ASP A 140 -5.19 14.76 -18.57
N PRO A 141 -4.53 15.77 -17.93
CA PRO A 141 -4.54 15.90 -16.47
C PRO A 141 -5.90 16.12 -15.83
N GLU A 142 -6.87 16.64 -16.57
CA GLU A 142 -8.22 16.91 -16.05
C GLU A 142 -9.05 15.64 -15.95
N ASN A 143 -8.85 14.68 -16.85
CA ASN A 143 -9.65 13.47 -16.95
C ASN A 143 -8.87 12.19 -16.65
N THR A 144 -7.54 12.27 -16.44
CA THR A 144 -6.71 11.09 -16.20
C THR A 144 -6.46 10.93 -14.70
N PRO A 145 -6.89 9.80 -14.08
CA PRO A 145 -6.64 9.54 -12.67
C PRO A 145 -5.14 9.37 -12.39
N PRO A 146 -4.66 9.62 -11.16
CA PRO A 146 -3.29 9.29 -10.79
C PRO A 146 -2.96 7.83 -11.09
N TYR A 147 -1.73 7.55 -11.53
CA TYR A 147 -1.32 6.21 -11.92
C TYR A 147 -1.61 5.16 -10.85
N GLY A 148 -2.35 4.13 -11.22
CA GLY A 148 -2.70 2.99 -10.38
C GLY A 148 -3.73 3.28 -9.29
N VAL A 149 -4.41 4.42 -9.29
CA VAL A 149 -5.58 4.62 -8.43
C VAL A 149 -6.71 3.71 -8.89
N VAL A 150 -7.27 2.97 -7.93
CA VAL A 150 -8.42 2.08 -8.15
C VAL A 150 -9.53 2.54 -7.20
N PRO A 151 -10.44 3.41 -7.65
CA PRO A 151 -11.54 3.87 -6.80
C PRO A 151 -12.55 2.75 -6.59
N SER A 152 -13.00 2.60 -5.34
CA SER A 152 -14.14 1.72 -5.02
C SER A 152 -15.44 2.48 -5.18
N GLN A 153 -16.48 1.78 -5.63
CA GLN A 153 -17.82 2.38 -5.81
C GLN A 153 -18.75 2.11 -4.63
N TYR A 154 -18.48 1.04 -3.86
CA TYR A 154 -19.31 0.66 -2.72
C TYR A 154 -18.44 0.14 -1.57
N VAL A 155 -19.04 0.16 -0.38
CA VAL A 155 -18.54 -0.56 0.81
C VAL A 155 -19.69 -1.39 1.37
N ALA A 156 -19.39 -2.62 1.81
CA ALA A 156 -20.38 -3.47 2.45
C ALA A 156 -19.75 -4.30 3.57
N THR A 157 -20.59 -4.90 4.41
CA THR A 157 -20.19 -5.78 5.51
C THR A 157 -20.56 -7.22 5.15
N LEU A 158 -19.67 -8.19 5.41
CA LEU A 158 -19.94 -9.61 5.25
C LEU A 158 -20.82 -10.13 6.39
N THR A 159 -21.91 -10.84 6.05
CA THR A 159 -22.81 -11.47 7.02
C THR A 159 -22.28 -12.78 7.57
N GLN A 160 -21.39 -13.44 6.83
CA GLN A 160 -20.72 -14.69 7.21
C GLN A 160 -19.33 -14.77 6.57
N THR A 161 -18.51 -15.73 6.99
CA THR A 161 -17.24 -16.03 6.32
C THR A 161 -17.52 -16.37 4.85
N SER A 162 -16.79 -15.74 3.95
CA SER A 162 -17.03 -15.84 2.51
C SER A 162 -15.82 -16.35 1.76
N ASP A 163 -16.07 -17.16 0.76
CA ASP A 163 -15.10 -17.44 -0.28
C ASP A 163 -14.90 -16.19 -1.16
N VAL A 164 -13.70 -16.05 -1.69
CA VAL A 164 -13.37 -15.07 -2.73
C VAL A 164 -13.06 -15.87 -3.99
N HIS A 165 -13.93 -15.77 -4.98
CA HIS A 165 -13.86 -16.54 -6.22
C HIS A 165 -12.93 -15.86 -7.24
N VAL A 166 -12.33 -16.65 -8.12
CA VAL A 166 -11.46 -16.17 -9.22
C VAL A 166 -12.27 -15.51 -10.34
N SER A 167 -13.51 -15.97 -10.55
CA SER A 167 -14.45 -15.39 -11.51
C SER A 167 -15.85 -15.27 -10.86
N PRO A 168 -16.80 -14.52 -11.44
CA PRO A 168 -18.14 -14.31 -10.86
C PRO A 168 -19.02 -15.56 -11.02
N SER A 169 -18.63 -16.64 -10.38
CA SER A 169 -19.32 -17.93 -10.39
C SER A 169 -19.01 -18.71 -9.12
N LEU A 170 -20.03 -19.35 -8.52
CA LEU A 170 -19.86 -20.24 -7.36
C LEU A 170 -19.10 -21.53 -7.71
N ASP A 171 -19.03 -21.89 -8.99
CA ASP A 171 -18.32 -23.05 -9.48
C ASP A 171 -16.84 -22.75 -9.84
N SER A 172 -16.40 -21.49 -9.71
CA SER A 172 -15.02 -21.12 -9.99
C SER A 172 -14.09 -21.44 -8.82
N ASP A 173 -12.79 -21.52 -9.11
CA ASP A 173 -11.76 -21.67 -8.10
C ASP A 173 -11.85 -20.55 -7.03
N VAL A 174 -11.39 -20.89 -5.83
CA VAL A 174 -11.47 -20.03 -4.65
C VAL A 174 -10.07 -19.57 -4.27
N MET A 175 -9.94 -18.29 -3.96
CA MET A 175 -8.71 -17.69 -3.51
C MET A 175 -8.39 -18.04 -2.05
N LYS A 176 -7.14 -17.85 -1.64
CA LYS A 176 -6.58 -18.32 -0.36
C LYS A 176 -7.20 -17.71 0.89
N ILE A 177 -7.68 -16.47 0.83
CA ILE A 177 -8.18 -15.74 2.00
C ILE A 177 -9.71 -15.77 1.98
N HIS A 178 -10.30 -16.19 3.09
CA HIS A 178 -11.73 -16.26 3.32
C HIS A 178 -12.09 -15.24 4.41
N PRO A 179 -12.40 -13.98 4.08
CA PRO A 179 -12.71 -12.97 5.09
C PRO A 179 -13.91 -13.39 5.92
N ALA A 180 -13.81 -13.17 7.25
CA ALA A 180 -14.81 -13.59 8.22
C ALA A 180 -16.07 -12.71 8.19
N ALA A 181 -17.13 -13.18 8.87
CA ALA A 181 -18.32 -12.38 9.16
C ALA A 181 -17.91 -11.07 9.86
N GLY A 182 -18.59 -9.98 9.54
CA GLY A 182 -18.30 -8.65 10.07
C GLY A 182 -17.15 -7.90 9.39
N CYS A 183 -16.39 -8.55 8.50
CA CYS A 183 -15.40 -7.86 7.69
C CYS A 183 -16.07 -6.88 6.74
N LYS A 184 -15.56 -5.64 6.68
CA LYS A 184 -15.91 -4.68 5.63
C LYS A 184 -15.04 -4.90 4.41
N ILE A 185 -15.66 -4.75 3.24
CA ILE A 185 -15.01 -4.84 1.94
C ILE A 185 -15.33 -3.60 1.10
N ALA A 186 -14.35 -3.14 0.34
CA ALA A 186 -14.51 -2.10 -0.66
C ALA A 186 -14.70 -2.76 -2.03
N ILE A 187 -15.77 -2.39 -2.72
CA ILE A 187 -16.28 -3.05 -3.93
C ILE A 187 -16.06 -2.13 -5.11
N LEU A 188 -15.50 -2.66 -6.19
CA LEU A 188 -15.27 -1.91 -7.43
C LEU A 188 -16.54 -1.79 -8.26
N GLU A 189 -17.26 -2.90 -8.43
CA GLU A 189 -18.50 -3.01 -9.19
C GLU A 189 -19.23 -4.31 -8.83
N PHE A 190 -20.47 -4.45 -9.27
CA PHE A 190 -21.21 -5.72 -9.22
C PHE A 190 -21.27 -6.33 -10.61
N VAL A 191 -20.93 -7.63 -10.71
CA VAL A 191 -20.91 -8.41 -11.95
C VAL A 191 -21.62 -9.74 -11.70
N ASP A 192 -22.65 -10.04 -12.44
CA ASP A 192 -23.38 -11.33 -12.42
C ASP A 192 -23.78 -11.81 -11.01
N GLY A 193 -24.17 -10.88 -10.12
CA GLY A 193 -24.55 -11.18 -8.73
C GLY A 193 -23.37 -11.29 -7.76
N PHE A 194 -22.18 -10.96 -8.19
CA PHE A 194 -20.97 -10.93 -7.37
C PHE A 194 -20.47 -9.50 -7.18
N ALA A 195 -19.88 -9.23 -6.01
CA ALA A 195 -19.10 -8.04 -5.72
C ALA A 195 -17.66 -8.25 -6.18
N LYS A 196 -17.20 -7.49 -7.17
CA LYS A 196 -15.82 -7.47 -7.62
C LYS A 196 -14.97 -6.65 -6.67
N VAL A 197 -13.93 -7.24 -6.12
CA VAL A 197 -13.01 -6.63 -5.17
C VAL A 197 -11.58 -6.66 -5.71
N LEU A 198 -10.74 -5.74 -5.23
CA LEU A 198 -9.32 -5.82 -5.49
C LEU A 198 -8.69 -6.76 -4.46
N TYR A 199 -8.30 -7.95 -4.92
CA TYR A 199 -7.69 -8.98 -4.09
C TYR A 199 -6.20 -9.10 -4.46
N TRP A 200 -5.32 -8.65 -3.57
CA TRP A 200 -3.88 -8.64 -3.81
C TRP A 200 -3.51 -7.96 -5.14
N ARG A 201 -2.90 -8.70 -6.06
CA ARG A 201 -2.50 -8.23 -7.40
C ARG A 201 -3.47 -8.66 -8.49
N SER A 202 -4.70 -8.98 -8.11
CA SER A 202 -5.75 -9.50 -9.00
C SER A 202 -7.12 -8.95 -8.61
N TYR A 203 -8.15 -9.40 -9.27
CA TYR A 203 -9.53 -9.22 -8.86
C TYR A 203 -10.05 -10.50 -8.21
N GLY A 204 -10.97 -10.33 -7.26
CA GLY A 204 -11.72 -11.41 -6.66
C GLY A 204 -13.20 -11.11 -6.70
N TYR A 205 -14.03 -12.13 -6.53
CA TYR A 205 -15.48 -12.03 -6.62
C TYR A 205 -16.12 -12.67 -5.39
N ILE A 206 -16.95 -11.92 -4.69
CA ILE A 206 -17.67 -12.33 -3.49
C ILE A 206 -19.16 -12.36 -3.79
N ASP A 207 -19.86 -13.45 -3.43
CA ASP A 207 -21.31 -13.55 -3.62
C ASP A 207 -22.03 -12.36 -2.95
N ALA A 208 -22.72 -11.56 -3.75
CA ALA A 208 -23.41 -10.36 -3.27
C ALA A 208 -24.53 -10.66 -2.27
N SER A 209 -25.06 -11.88 -2.25
CA SER A 209 -26.09 -12.31 -1.28
C SER A 209 -25.57 -12.37 0.17
N LEU A 210 -24.24 -12.39 0.35
CA LEU A 210 -23.57 -12.42 1.66
C LEU A 210 -23.30 -11.02 2.23
N LEU A 211 -23.75 -9.98 1.55
CA LEU A 211 -23.46 -8.60 1.90
C LEU A 211 -24.64 -7.93 2.63
N THR A 212 -24.30 -7.08 3.60
CA THR A 212 -25.21 -6.17 4.29
C THR A 212 -24.59 -4.77 4.39
N ASP A 213 -25.35 -3.78 4.84
CA ASP A 213 -24.91 -2.40 5.08
C ASP A 213 -24.18 -1.81 3.86
N LEU A 214 -24.76 -2.02 2.67
CA LEU A 214 -24.22 -1.50 1.42
C LEU A 214 -24.30 0.02 1.40
N VAL A 215 -23.14 0.67 1.28
CA VAL A 215 -23.00 2.13 1.16
C VAL A 215 -22.32 2.47 -0.16
N VAL A 216 -22.83 3.46 -0.85
CA VAL A 216 -22.20 4.01 -2.08
C VAL A 216 -21.02 4.89 -1.68
N VAL A 217 -19.90 4.76 -2.37
CA VAL A 217 -18.80 5.73 -2.29
C VAL A 217 -19.11 6.88 -3.23
N SER A 218 -19.10 8.10 -2.72
CA SER A 218 -19.44 9.29 -3.51
C SER A 218 -18.48 9.47 -4.69
N PRO A 219 -18.98 9.73 -5.89
CA PRO A 219 -18.15 10.09 -7.03
C PRO A 219 -17.61 11.53 -6.94
N THR A 220 -18.04 12.31 -5.95
CA THR A 220 -17.65 13.71 -5.74
C THR A 220 -17.16 13.94 -4.32
N LEU A 221 -16.45 15.06 -4.09
CA LEU A 221 -16.02 15.48 -2.75
C LEU A 221 -17.11 16.18 -1.93
N ASP A 222 -18.32 16.32 -2.48
CA ASP A 222 -19.46 16.94 -1.84
C ASP A 222 -20.69 16.02 -1.98
N PRO A 223 -20.73 14.90 -1.21
CA PRO A 223 -21.85 13.95 -1.26
C PRO A 223 -23.13 14.58 -0.72
N GLU A 224 -24.27 14.18 -1.30
CA GLU A 224 -25.59 14.61 -0.84
C GLU A 224 -25.92 14.04 0.55
N ASP A 225 -25.43 12.85 0.85
CA ASP A 225 -25.57 12.19 2.15
C ASP A 225 -24.22 12.28 2.89
N HIS A 226 -24.24 12.92 4.08
CA HIS A 226 -23.04 13.13 4.90
C HIS A 226 -22.45 11.82 5.46
N ASP A 227 -23.19 10.73 5.47
CA ASP A 227 -22.72 9.40 5.86
C ASP A 227 -22.10 8.62 4.67
N MET A 228 -22.09 9.20 3.48
CA MET A 228 -21.47 8.62 2.29
C MET A 228 -19.95 8.90 2.29
N PRO A 229 -19.07 7.88 2.21
CA PRO A 229 -17.63 8.10 2.10
C PRO A 229 -17.28 8.70 0.74
N ILE A 230 -16.26 9.56 0.70
CA ILE A 230 -15.69 10.16 -0.52
C ILE A 230 -14.52 9.35 -1.09
N ALA A 231 -14.03 8.38 -0.36
CA ALA A 231 -13.04 7.39 -0.81
C ALA A 231 -13.12 6.14 0.06
N ALA A 232 -12.86 4.98 -0.53
CA ALA A 232 -12.74 3.73 0.19
C ALA A 232 -11.73 2.80 -0.47
N PHE A 233 -11.04 2.01 0.33
CA PHE A 233 -10.15 0.95 -0.14
C PHE A 233 -10.05 -0.15 0.90
N CYS A 234 -9.93 -1.41 0.48
CA CYS A 234 -9.64 -2.50 1.39
C CYS A 234 -8.46 -3.35 0.90
N SER A 235 -7.77 -3.97 1.84
CA SER A 235 -6.74 -4.97 1.57
C SER A 235 -7.04 -6.26 2.33
N PHE A 236 -6.68 -7.40 1.71
CA PHE A 236 -6.90 -8.74 2.25
C PHE A 236 -5.63 -9.29 2.87
N PHE A 237 -5.74 -10.03 3.99
CA PHE A 237 -4.61 -10.66 4.68
C PHE A 237 -4.98 -12.01 5.27
N GLU A 238 -4.00 -12.91 5.31
CA GLU A 238 -4.16 -14.22 5.94
C GLU A 238 -4.31 -14.11 7.45
N TYR A 239 -5.24 -14.86 8.02
CA TYR A 239 -5.44 -15.02 9.46
C TYR A 239 -5.66 -16.50 9.80
N ASN A 240 -5.52 -16.86 11.08
CA ASN A 240 -5.69 -18.24 11.58
C ASN A 240 -4.80 -19.29 10.85
N THR A 241 -3.63 -18.88 10.37
CA THR A 241 -2.75 -19.76 9.58
C THR A 241 -2.00 -20.79 10.44
N GLY A 242 -1.98 -20.64 11.77
CA GLY A 242 -1.14 -21.42 12.66
C GLY A 242 0.36 -21.09 12.58
N LYS A 243 0.77 -20.19 11.68
CA LYS A 243 2.17 -19.73 11.58
C LYS A 243 2.52 -18.81 12.75
N GLU A 244 3.76 -18.92 13.23
CA GLU A 244 4.26 -18.07 14.32
C GLU A 244 4.10 -16.57 13.98
N GLY A 245 3.58 -15.81 14.94
CA GLY A 245 3.37 -14.36 14.80
C GLY A 245 2.19 -13.94 13.93
N ASN A 246 1.46 -14.85 13.27
CA ASN A 246 0.31 -14.49 12.44
C ASN A 246 -0.81 -13.81 13.27
N GLU A 247 -1.11 -14.33 14.45
CA GLU A 247 -2.08 -13.71 15.37
C GLU A 247 -1.64 -12.28 15.77
N GLY A 248 -0.35 -12.10 16.10
CA GLY A 248 0.24 -10.79 16.40
C GLY A 248 0.11 -9.82 15.23
N ARG A 249 0.34 -10.31 13.99
CA ARG A 249 0.16 -9.54 12.77
C ARG A 249 -1.28 -9.05 12.59
N CYS A 250 -2.26 -9.92 12.77
CA CYS A 250 -3.68 -9.57 12.68
C CYS A 250 -4.08 -8.52 13.72
N LYS A 251 -3.62 -8.70 14.99
CA LYS A 251 -3.82 -7.72 16.07
C LYS A 251 -3.17 -6.37 15.74
N ASN A 252 -1.97 -6.36 15.16
CA ASN A 252 -1.28 -5.12 14.76
C ASN A 252 -2.05 -4.37 13.66
N ILE A 253 -2.62 -5.08 12.69
CA ILE A 253 -3.45 -4.46 11.65
C ILE A 253 -4.68 -3.80 12.26
N ALA A 254 -5.42 -4.51 13.13
CA ALA A 254 -6.59 -3.96 13.81
C ALA A 254 -6.21 -2.77 14.70
N HIS A 255 -5.15 -2.89 15.49
CA HIS A 255 -4.66 -1.81 16.36
C HIS A 255 -4.22 -0.57 15.55
N SER A 256 -3.57 -0.77 14.39
CA SER A 256 -3.21 0.33 13.50
C SER A 256 -4.45 1.02 12.93
N ALA A 257 -5.50 0.26 12.61
CA ALA A 257 -6.78 0.81 12.14
C ALA A 257 -7.39 1.75 13.17
N ASP A 258 -7.45 1.33 14.45
CA ASP A 258 -7.94 2.16 15.54
C ASP A 258 -7.13 3.46 15.67
N ARG A 259 -5.80 3.37 15.60
CA ARG A 259 -4.90 4.53 15.78
C ARG A 259 -4.94 5.52 14.63
N MET A 260 -5.20 5.07 13.40
CA MET A 260 -5.30 5.97 12.24
C MET A 260 -6.68 6.59 12.06
N SER A 261 -7.70 6.08 12.78
CA SER A 261 -9.07 6.60 12.73
C SER A 261 -9.16 7.92 13.49
N LYS A 262 -9.28 9.04 12.74
CA LYS A 262 -9.40 10.38 13.32
C LYS A 262 -9.97 11.39 12.32
N ILE A 263 -10.32 12.57 12.81
CA ILE A 263 -10.60 13.74 11.97
C ILE A 263 -9.27 14.48 11.71
N MET A 264 -9.09 14.92 10.48
CA MET A 264 -7.98 15.78 10.06
C MET A 264 -8.53 17.07 9.46
N TYR A 265 -8.16 18.20 10.05
CA TYR A 265 -8.55 19.53 9.57
C TYR A 265 -7.70 19.98 8.37
N PRO A 266 -8.16 21.00 7.60
CA PRO A 266 -7.38 21.60 6.52
C PRO A 266 -5.98 22.00 6.98
N GLY A 267 -4.96 21.61 6.22
CA GLY A 267 -3.56 21.83 6.52
C GLY A 267 -2.92 20.84 7.51
N GLU A 268 -3.70 19.99 8.20
CA GLU A 268 -3.14 18.97 9.09
C GLU A 268 -2.42 17.87 8.33
N GLN A 269 -1.36 17.37 8.94
CA GLN A 269 -0.53 16.30 8.43
C GLN A 269 -0.64 15.07 9.33
N MET A 270 -0.66 13.88 8.74
CA MET A 270 -0.47 12.62 9.44
C MET A 270 0.89 12.03 9.08
N ASP A 271 1.67 11.71 10.10
CA ASP A 271 2.96 11.00 10.01
C ASP A 271 2.80 9.61 10.63
N LEU A 272 2.80 8.55 9.81
CA LEU A 272 2.44 7.22 10.27
C LEU A 272 3.38 6.67 11.34
N ASN A 273 4.68 6.94 11.25
CA ASN A 273 5.64 6.48 12.25
C ASN A 273 5.42 7.14 13.62
N ASN A 274 4.95 8.40 13.65
CA ASN A 274 4.75 9.15 14.87
C ASN A 274 3.32 9.05 15.41
N ASP A 275 2.31 9.15 14.54
CA ASP A 275 0.90 9.25 14.93
C ASP A 275 0.28 7.86 15.15
N VAL A 276 0.62 6.88 14.31
CA VAL A 276 0.14 5.49 14.40
C VAL A 276 1.17 4.61 15.12
N GLY A 277 2.45 4.74 14.80
CA GLY A 277 3.57 4.22 15.57
C GLY A 277 3.78 4.94 16.90
N PRO A 278 4.96 4.89 17.49
CA PRO A 278 6.06 3.94 17.22
C PRO A 278 5.66 2.47 17.42
N TRP A 279 6.22 1.60 16.62
CA TRP A 279 5.91 0.18 16.53
C TRP A 279 6.54 -0.61 17.69
N LYS A 280 6.08 -0.38 18.93
CA LYS A 280 6.66 -0.91 20.17
C LYS A 280 5.59 -1.56 21.04
N LYS A 281 5.99 -2.51 21.89
CA LYS A 281 5.11 -3.15 22.87
C LYS A 281 4.38 -2.13 23.76
N ALA A 282 5.10 -1.08 24.20
CA ALA A 282 4.53 -0.02 25.04
C ALA A 282 3.37 0.74 24.37
N ASN A 283 3.28 0.71 23.05
CA ASN A 283 2.22 1.34 22.27
C ASN A 283 1.13 0.33 21.83
N GLY A 284 1.11 -0.88 22.39
CA GLY A 284 0.08 -1.88 22.11
C GLY A 284 0.38 -2.82 20.95
N TYR A 285 1.57 -2.75 20.33
CA TYR A 285 1.94 -3.65 19.24
C TYR A 285 2.41 -5.00 19.74
N TYR A 286 2.21 -6.03 18.92
CA TYR A 286 2.54 -7.43 19.16
C TYR A 286 3.73 -7.87 18.32
N PRO A 287 4.50 -8.88 18.77
CA PRO A 287 5.49 -9.54 17.92
C PRO A 287 4.82 -10.20 16.72
N ALA A 288 5.36 -9.96 15.54
CA ALA A 288 4.88 -10.52 14.29
C ALA A 288 6.02 -10.53 13.26
N PRO A 289 5.92 -11.26 12.15
CA PRO A 289 6.94 -11.24 11.11
C PRO A 289 7.16 -9.83 10.56
N VAL A 290 8.39 -9.36 10.60
CA VAL A 290 8.89 -8.12 9.99
C VAL A 290 10.02 -8.45 9.04
N LEU A 291 10.17 -7.67 7.97
CA LEU A 291 11.24 -7.83 7.00
C LEU A 291 12.43 -6.97 7.45
N ILE A 292 13.56 -7.60 7.76
CA ILE A 292 14.81 -6.93 8.13
C ILE A 292 15.95 -7.58 7.32
N ASN A 293 16.72 -6.78 6.61
CA ASN A 293 17.87 -7.22 5.81
C ASN A 293 17.54 -8.40 4.87
N GLY A 294 16.40 -8.32 4.18
CA GLY A 294 15.96 -9.36 3.23
C GLY A 294 15.45 -10.67 3.88
N GLY A 295 15.49 -10.79 5.21
CA GLY A 295 14.96 -11.93 5.97
C GLY A 295 13.68 -11.59 6.74
N SER A 296 12.94 -12.62 7.18
CA SER A 296 11.80 -12.49 8.07
C SER A 296 12.20 -12.87 9.49
N GLN A 297 11.93 -12.00 10.45
CA GLN A 297 12.10 -12.29 11.89
C GLN A 297 10.93 -11.72 12.71
N LEU A 298 10.78 -12.16 13.94
CA LEU A 298 9.76 -11.60 14.84
C LEU A 298 10.21 -10.24 15.36
N GLY A 299 9.38 -9.22 15.11
CA GLY A 299 9.55 -7.86 15.62
C GLY A 299 8.20 -7.23 15.93
N TYR A 300 8.19 -6.10 16.64
CA TYR A 300 6.95 -5.40 16.94
C TYR A 300 6.44 -4.63 15.71
N GLY A 301 5.11 -4.67 15.48
CA GLY A 301 4.46 -3.92 14.40
C GLY A 301 4.43 -4.63 13.04
N GLY A 302 4.81 -5.92 12.96
CA GLY A 302 4.60 -6.68 11.72
C GLY A 302 3.13 -6.61 11.27
N GLY A 303 2.88 -6.29 9.99
CA GLY A 303 1.55 -6.01 9.42
C GLY A 303 1.24 -4.52 9.22
N THR A 304 1.93 -3.60 9.89
CA THR A 304 1.64 -2.16 9.82
C THR A 304 1.95 -1.52 8.46
N CYS A 305 2.88 -2.06 7.70
CA CYS A 305 3.10 -1.66 6.31
C CYS A 305 1.86 -1.93 5.44
N GLN A 306 1.10 -3.01 5.70
CA GLN A 306 -0.18 -3.23 5.02
C GLN A 306 -1.19 -2.16 5.42
N SER A 307 -1.28 -1.80 6.70
CA SER A 307 -2.17 -0.73 7.17
C SER A 307 -1.83 0.62 6.53
N SER A 308 -0.56 0.98 6.52
CA SER A 308 -0.05 2.19 5.86
C SER A 308 -0.36 2.20 4.36
N SER A 309 -0.15 1.08 3.68
CA SER A 309 -0.39 0.96 2.24
C SER A 309 -1.88 1.02 1.90
N THR A 310 -2.75 0.45 2.75
CA THR A 310 -4.21 0.55 2.58
C THR A 310 -4.66 2.00 2.71
N LEU A 311 -4.16 2.72 3.72
CA LEU A 311 -4.43 4.15 3.89
C LEU A 311 -3.91 4.98 2.70
N TYR A 312 -2.70 4.71 2.22
CA TYR A 312 -2.14 5.36 1.05
C TYR A 312 -3.06 5.24 -0.18
N ASN A 313 -3.59 4.03 -0.45
CA ASN A 313 -4.49 3.80 -1.58
C ASN A 313 -5.88 4.43 -1.37
N THR A 314 -6.28 4.68 -0.14
CA THR A 314 -7.52 5.40 0.15
C THR A 314 -7.36 6.91 -0.06
N VAL A 315 -6.34 7.53 0.57
CA VAL A 315 -6.17 8.99 0.54
C VAL A 315 -5.84 9.52 -0.85
N ARG A 316 -5.10 8.76 -1.68
CA ARG A 316 -4.75 9.18 -3.04
C ARG A 316 -5.91 9.20 -4.04
N GLN A 317 -7.10 8.72 -3.64
CA GLN A 317 -8.33 8.85 -4.42
C GLN A 317 -8.92 10.27 -4.31
N ILE A 318 -8.49 11.07 -3.33
CA ILE A 318 -9.06 12.37 -3.01
C ILE A 318 -8.17 13.46 -3.60
N PRO A 319 -8.64 14.22 -4.62
CA PRO A 319 -8.02 15.47 -5.01
C PRO A 319 -7.95 16.42 -3.81
N GLY A 320 -6.79 17.03 -3.56
CA GLY A 320 -6.57 17.87 -2.37
C GLY A 320 -5.90 17.13 -1.20
N ILE A 321 -5.53 15.87 -1.34
CA ILE A 321 -4.58 15.22 -0.45
C ILE A 321 -3.18 15.27 -1.06
N THR A 322 -2.25 15.87 -0.33
CA THR A 322 -0.84 15.91 -0.72
C THR A 322 -0.07 14.77 -0.06
N ILE A 323 0.56 13.92 -0.86
CA ILE A 323 1.52 12.93 -0.36
C ILE A 323 2.86 13.66 -0.11
N VAL A 324 3.17 13.90 1.16
CA VAL A 324 4.37 14.65 1.58
C VAL A 324 5.60 13.75 1.51
N TYR A 325 5.47 12.51 1.96
CA TYR A 325 6.52 11.51 1.89
C TYR A 325 5.92 10.11 1.77
N ARG A 326 6.51 9.29 0.91
CA ARG A 326 6.18 7.87 0.77
C ARG A 326 7.41 7.11 0.32
N LYS A 327 7.70 6.00 0.97
CA LYS A 327 8.72 5.05 0.55
C LYS A 327 8.08 3.69 0.27
N PRO A 328 8.22 3.13 -0.95
CA PRO A 328 7.80 1.75 -1.21
C PRO A 328 8.85 0.76 -0.71
N HIS A 329 8.45 -0.50 -0.45
CA HIS A 329 9.38 -1.59 -0.14
C HIS A 329 10.28 -2.00 -1.32
N GLY A 330 9.88 -1.68 -2.53
CA GLY A 330 10.53 -2.15 -3.75
C GLY A 330 9.75 -3.26 -4.48
N PRO A 331 10.27 -3.68 -5.64
CA PRO A 331 9.59 -4.67 -6.49
C PRO A 331 9.40 -6.00 -5.77
N GLY A 332 8.20 -6.57 -5.86
CA GLY A 332 7.93 -7.92 -5.36
C GLY A 332 7.54 -8.04 -3.89
N CYS A 333 7.80 -7.04 -3.03
CA CYS A 333 7.64 -7.19 -1.59
C CYS A 333 6.18 -7.14 -1.10
N ALA A 334 5.37 -6.18 -1.55
CA ALA A 334 3.99 -6.00 -1.09
C ALA A 334 3.00 -6.76 -1.97
N LYS A 335 2.90 -8.08 -1.83
CA LYS A 335 2.02 -8.93 -2.66
C LYS A 335 0.53 -8.67 -2.41
N TYR A 336 0.18 -8.16 -1.23
CA TYR A 336 -1.21 -7.87 -0.81
C TYR A 336 -1.84 -6.63 -1.48
N LEU A 337 -1.15 -6.01 -2.42
CA LEU A 337 -1.59 -4.84 -3.18
C LEU A 337 -1.11 -4.91 -4.63
N PRO A 338 -1.75 -4.18 -5.53
CA PRO A 338 -1.19 -3.94 -6.86
C PRO A 338 0.24 -3.44 -6.79
N MET A 339 1.04 -3.78 -7.79
CA MET A 339 2.44 -3.38 -7.85
C MET A 339 2.61 -1.87 -7.74
N HIS A 340 3.64 -1.43 -7.01
CA HIS A 340 3.99 -0.03 -6.78
C HIS A 340 2.95 0.81 -6.01
N GLN A 341 2.03 0.16 -5.31
CA GLN A 341 0.99 0.84 -4.52
C GLN A 341 1.16 0.67 -3.00
N ASP A 342 2.31 0.26 -2.58
CA ASP A 342 2.66 0.12 -1.17
C ASP A 342 3.29 1.38 -0.58
N ALA A 343 3.19 1.52 0.72
CA ALA A 343 3.83 2.56 1.52
C ALA A 343 4.43 1.89 2.77
N ALA A 344 5.76 1.74 2.78
CA ALA A 344 6.49 1.13 3.88
C ALA A 344 6.62 2.09 5.06
N VAL A 345 6.56 1.55 6.27
CA VAL A 345 6.75 2.28 7.54
C VAL A 345 7.64 1.46 8.47
N GLY A 346 8.24 2.10 9.47
CA GLY A 346 8.97 1.39 10.52
C GLY A 346 10.37 1.91 10.84
N SER A 347 10.91 2.83 10.04
CA SER A 347 12.21 3.46 10.31
C SER A 347 12.22 4.93 9.90
N SER A 348 13.30 5.64 10.18
CA SER A 348 13.46 7.04 9.75
C SER A 348 13.41 7.23 8.23
N THR A 349 13.80 6.20 7.47
CA THR A 349 13.80 6.20 6.00
C THR A 349 12.58 5.51 5.39
N LEU A 350 11.80 4.77 6.18
CA LEU A 350 10.58 4.10 5.78
C LEU A 350 9.40 4.74 6.49
N ASN A 351 8.70 5.65 5.81
CA ASN A 351 7.56 6.37 6.35
C ASN A 351 6.54 6.70 5.28
N PHE A 352 5.33 6.98 5.73
CA PHE A 352 4.26 7.52 4.93
C PHE A 352 3.68 8.75 5.63
N ILE A 353 3.74 9.89 4.93
CA ILE A 353 3.27 11.18 5.44
C ILE A 353 2.38 11.82 4.38
N PHE A 354 1.21 12.27 4.77
CA PHE A 354 0.31 13.00 3.89
C PHE A 354 -0.35 14.17 4.63
N ARG A 355 -0.86 15.13 3.86
CA ARG A 355 -1.51 16.34 4.37
C ARG A 355 -2.88 16.52 3.74
N ASN A 356 -3.85 16.93 4.56
CA ASN A 356 -5.16 17.35 4.10
C ASN A 356 -5.08 18.81 3.58
N ASP A 357 -5.03 18.96 2.26
CA ASP A 357 -5.06 20.28 1.59
C ASP A 357 -6.47 20.60 1.02
N CYS A 358 -7.49 19.77 1.34
CA CYS A 358 -8.88 20.13 1.08
C CYS A 358 -9.29 21.37 1.89
N GLU A 359 -10.31 22.07 1.41
CA GLU A 359 -10.89 23.21 2.14
C GLU A 359 -11.81 22.79 3.30
N PHE A 360 -11.98 21.50 3.54
CA PHE A 360 -12.86 20.90 4.54
C PHE A 360 -12.14 19.82 5.36
N PRO A 361 -12.58 19.56 6.60
CA PRO A 361 -12.06 18.47 7.40
C PRO A 361 -12.47 17.10 6.80
N ILE A 362 -11.58 16.12 6.94
CA ILE A 362 -11.86 14.72 6.58
C ILE A 362 -11.87 13.84 7.82
N ARG A 363 -12.72 12.83 7.85
CA ARG A 363 -12.73 11.79 8.88
C ARG A 363 -12.26 10.48 8.26
N ILE A 364 -11.15 9.97 8.76
CA ILE A 364 -10.63 8.64 8.44
C ILE A 364 -11.30 7.64 9.36
N GLN A 365 -11.91 6.61 8.79
CA GLN A 365 -12.51 5.50 9.49
C GLN A 365 -11.88 4.21 8.96
N ALA A 366 -10.99 3.63 9.73
CA ALA A 366 -10.31 2.38 9.40
C ALA A 366 -10.86 1.27 10.28
N GLU A 367 -11.25 0.15 9.68
CA GLU A 367 -11.90 -0.96 10.38
C GLU A 367 -11.28 -2.28 9.98
N SER A 368 -10.94 -3.08 10.98
CA SER A 368 -10.50 -4.46 10.81
C SER A 368 -10.90 -5.29 12.03
N THR A 369 -11.56 -6.41 11.78
CA THR A 369 -11.82 -7.42 12.81
C THR A 369 -10.56 -8.22 13.18
N GLY A 370 -9.47 -8.08 12.40
CA GLY A 370 -8.30 -8.95 12.48
C GLY A 370 -8.46 -10.28 11.72
N GLU A 371 -9.55 -10.45 10.97
CA GLU A 371 -9.95 -11.72 10.38
C GLU A 371 -10.17 -11.62 8.86
N GLY A 372 -9.17 -11.12 8.15
CA GLY A 372 -9.10 -11.23 6.70
C GLY A 372 -9.11 -9.92 5.93
N THR A 373 -9.68 -8.81 6.46
CA THR A 373 -9.66 -7.51 5.78
C THR A 373 -9.31 -6.34 6.69
N LEU A 374 -8.68 -5.34 6.08
CA LEU A 374 -8.64 -3.97 6.57
C LEU A 374 -9.33 -3.09 5.54
N CYS A 375 -10.42 -2.43 5.92
CA CYS A 375 -11.15 -1.48 5.09
C CYS A 375 -11.00 -0.07 5.66
N ILE A 376 -10.66 0.89 4.81
CA ILE A 376 -10.52 2.29 5.19
C ILE A 376 -11.48 3.12 4.34
N GLN A 377 -12.27 3.93 4.99
CA GLN A 377 -13.19 4.88 4.40
C GLN A 377 -12.80 6.30 4.81
N ILE A 378 -12.97 7.25 3.93
CA ILE A 378 -12.78 8.68 4.24
C ILE A 378 -14.08 9.41 3.96
N PHE A 379 -14.48 10.23 4.91
CA PHE A 379 -15.70 11.03 4.86
C PHE A 379 -15.33 12.52 4.89
N ARG A 380 -16.08 13.33 4.18
CA ARG A 380 -16.07 14.77 4.40
C ARG A 380 -16.78 15.07 5.72
N VAL A 381 -16.22 15.96 6.53
CA VAL A 381 -16.88 16.45 7.74
C VAL A 381 -17.49 17.80 7.45
N TYR A 382 -18.76 17.94 7.79
CA TYR A 382 -19.49 19.20 7.68
C TYR A 382 -19.55 19.85 9.07
N GLU A 383 -19.27 21.13 9.13
CA GLU A 383 -19.46 21.91 10.36
C GLU A 383 -20.97 22.15 10.54
N GLU A 384 -21.50 21.88 11.74
CA GLU A 384 -22.90 22.13 12.11
C GLU A 384 -23.20 23.63 12.23
#